data_fb3955696772a24666cd02c38050d238
#
_entry.id   fb3955696772a24666cd02c38050d238
#
_cell.length_a   1.000
_cell.length_b   1.000
_cell.length_c   1.000
_cell.angle_alpha   90.00
_cell.angle_beta   90.00
_cell.angle_gamma   90.00
#
_symmetry.space_group_name_H-M   'P 1'
#
loop_
_entity.id
_entity.type
_entity.pdbx_description
1 polymer ?
#
loop_
_entity_poly.entity_id
_entity_poly.type
_entity_poly.pdbx_seq_one_letter_code
_entity_poly.pdbx_strand_id
1 'polypeptide(L)'
;VYTVEHKCKGIKKTKIIDEDEIANAIVKSIQDAEREAEIKINSAYLTIAGKYVTIVQNSITKNIKDKFSGVSVKDVSSALLQVKDIDVPDGKSIIDIVTDKFILDDGRAVEDPVGNLVSSFTVNAQVILGDREYIKQLSNICKKADIDIDGIIPITLAERNLILDTNELNDNVMIIDIGAGNTEIGIFEGSAFEYTNTIPLGGDNIT
;
A
#
# COMPACT_ATOMS: atom_id res chain seq x y z
N VAL A 1 21.47 -2.18 3.05
CA VAL A 1 20.35 -1.32 3.48
C VAL A 1 20.91 -0.25 4.39
N TYR A 2 20.56 1.01 4.12
CA TYR A 2 20.94 2.17 4.94
C TYR A 2 19.71 2.77 5.59
N THR A 3 19.84 3.21 6.83
CA THR A 3 18.76 3.86 7.57
C THR A 3 19.26 5.22 8.06
N VAL A 4 18.47 6.26 7.83
CA VAL A 4 18.76 7.63 8.22
C VAL A 4 17.58 8.17 9.03
N GLU A 5 17.86 8.86 10.11
CA GLU A 5 16.85 9.47 10.99
C GLU A 5 17.09 10.96 11.18
N HIS A 6 16.04 11.75 11.01
CA HIS A 6 16.03 13.16 11.36
C HIS A 6 14.80 13.53 12.19
N LYS A 7 15.02 14.36 13.22
CA LYS A 7 13.91 14.91 14.01
C LYS A 7 13.08 15.84 13.14
N CYS A 8 11.77 15.62 13.13
CA CYS A 8 10.81 16.46 12.44
C CYS A 8 9.69 16.87 13.42
N LYS A 9 9.47 18.18 13.58
CA LYS A 9 8.37 18.72 14.39
C LYS A 9 7.15 19.09 13.55
N GLY A 10 7.27 19.03 12.22
CA GLY A 10 6.22 19.39 11.27
C GLY A 10 5.05 18.42 11.21
N ILE A 11 5.16 17.24 11.86
CA ILE A 11 4.08 16.26 11.95
C ILE A 11 3.84 15.87 13.42
N LYS A 12 2.57 15.77 13.80
CA LYS A 12 2.17 15.36 15.16
C LYS A 12 0.97 14.45 15.12
N LYS A 13 1.09 13.24 15.69
CA LYS A 13 0.02 12.21 15.66
C LYS A 13 -0.60 12.06 14.28
N THR A 14 0.26 11.88 13.27
CA THR A 14 -0.06 11.78 11.84
C THR A 14 -0.67 13.03 11.19
N LYS A 15 -0.87 14.14 11.91
CA LYS A 15 -1.32 15.40 11.32
C LYS A 15 -0.12 16.23 10.88
N ILE A 16 -0.19 16.73 9.64
CA ILE A 16 0.76 17.71 9.11
C ILE A 16 0.47 19.05 9.78
N ILE A 17 1.49 19.66 10.40
CA ILE A 17 1.42 20.94 11.11
C ILE A 17 2.21 21.99 10.35
N ASP A 18 3.38 21.60 9.81
CA ASP A 18 4.28 22.48 9.08
C ASP A 18 4.93 21.72 7.92
N GLU A 19 4.45 22.02 6.71
CA GLU A 19 4.94 21.35 5.49
C GLU A 19 6.41 21.68 5.19
N ASP A 20 6.85 22.91 5.47
CA ASP A 20 8.22 23.35 5.17
C ASP A 20 9.22 22.65 6.10
N GLU A 21 8.85 22.47 7.37
CA GLU A 21 9.69 21.72 8.31
C GLU A 21 9.80 20.25 7.89
N ILE A 22 8.71 19.62 7.42
CA ILE A 22 8.74 18.24 6.94
C ILE A 22 9.60 18.15 5.67
N ALA A 23 9.42 19.05 4.71
CA ALA A 23 10.20 19.08 3.47
C ALA A 23 11.72 19.22 3.78
N ASN A 24 12.07 20.10 4.68
CA ASN A 24 13.47 20.28 5.11
C ASN A 24 14.05 19.03 5.79
N ALA A 25 13.25 18.32 6.59
CA ALA A 25 13.67 17.06 7.21
C ALA A 25 13.88 15.97 6.14
N ILE A 26 13.01 15.88 5.13
CA ILE A 26 13.14 14.96 3.99
C ILE A 26 14.44 15.27 3.23
N VAL A 27 14.69 16.52 2.86
CA VAL A 27 15.91 16.92 2.14
C VAL A 27 17.16 16.50 2.89
N LYS A 28 17.23 16.72 4.20
CA LYS A 28 18.35 16.30 5.03
C LYS A 28 18.52 14.78 5.02
N SER A 29 17.42 14.04 5.18
CA SER A 29 17.44 12.58 5.17
C SER A 29 17.94 12.04 3.83
N ILE A 30 17.48 12.62 2.71
CA ILE A 30 17.94 12.24 1.37
C ILE A 30 19.44 12.51 1.22
N GLN A 31 19.90 13.71 1.59
CA GLN A 31 21.32 14.06 1.48
C GLN A 31 22.23 13.14 2.30
N ASP A 32 21.79 12.75 3.48
CA ASP A 32 22.56 11.83 4.32
C ASP A 32 22.51 10.40 3.74
N ALA A 33 21.36 9.93 3.25
CA ALA A 33 21.23 8.63 2.60
C ALA A 33 22.06 8.54 1.31
N GLU A 34 22.03 9.58 0.46
CA GLU A 34 22.86 9.69 -0.74
C GLU A 34 24.35 9.61 -0.44
N ARG A 35 24.79 10.29 0.64
CA ARG A 35 26.18 10.27 1.07
C ARG A 35 26.60 8.89 1.58
N GLU A 36 25.76 8.24 2.39
CA GLU A 36 26.05 6.92 2.96
C GLU A 36 26.02 5.80 1.91
N ALA A 37 25.10 5.88 0.96
CA ALA A 37 24.90 4.86 -0.08
C ALA A 37 25.72 5.13 -1.36
N GLU A 38 26.30 6.32 -1.50
CA GLU A 38 27.03 6.79 -2.70
C GLU A 38 26.17 6.73 -3.98
N ILE A 39 24.87 6.99 -3.86
CA ILE A 39 23.90 7.02 -4.97
C ILE A 39 23.12 8.33 -4.98
N LYS A 40 22.43 8.62 -6.10
CA LYS A 40 21.42 9.68 -6.18
C LYS A 40 20.02 9.11 -6.01
N ILE A 41 19.21 9.84 -5.23
CA ILE A 41 17.81 9.50 -4.94
C ILE A 41 16.93 10.57 -5.57
N ASN A 42 16.14 10.21 -6.58
CA ASN A 42 15.23 11.14 -7.27
C ASN A 42 13.77 10.85 -6.96
N SER A 43 13.46 9.67 -6.45
CA SER A 43 12.09 9.25 -6.14
C SER A 43 12.05 8.36 -4.90
N ALA A 44 10.87 8.26 -4.28
CA ALA A 44 10.65 7.44 -3.09
C ALA A 44 9.21 6.93 -3.00
N TYR A 45 9.02 5.83 -2.28
CA TYR A 45 7.71 5.41 -1.79
C TYR A 45 7.40 6.13 -0.49
N LEU A 46 6.16 6.55 -0.32
CA LEU A 46 5.66 7.14 0.93
C LEU A 46 4.77 6.16 1.67
N THR A 47 4.90 6.12 2.99
CA THR A 47 3.91 5.42 3.82
C THR A 47 2.81 6.37 4.29
N ILE A 48 1.58 5.84 4.37
CA ILE A 48 0.41 6.56 4.86
C ILE A 48 -0.18 5.83 6.08
N ALA A 49 -0.55 6.60 7.10
CA ALA A 49 -1.15 6.07 8.32
C ALA A 49 -2.56 5.50 8.07
N GLY A 50 -2.89 4.41 8.76
CA GLY A 50 -4.12 3.64 8.54
C GLY A 50 -5.41 4.45 8.64
N LYS A 51 -5.48 5.46 9.49
CA LYS A 51 -6.67 6.33 9.62
C LYS A 51 -7.01 7.13 8.34
N TYR A 52 -6.06 7.31 7.42
CA TYR A 52 -6.28 7.96 6.13
C TYR A 52 -6.58 6.96 5.01
N VAL A 53 -6.62 5.68 5.34
CA VAL A 53 -6.83 4.57 4.40
C VAL A 53 -8.25 4.03 4.53
N THR A 54 -8.82 3.62 3.41
CA THR A 54 -10.06 2.85 3.34
C THR A 54 -9.82 1.68 2.40
N ILE A 55 -10.19 0.49 2.78
CA ILE A 55 -10.06 -0.72 1.96
C ILE A 55 -11.44 -1.06 1.42
N VAL A 56 -11.54 -1.25 0.12
CA VAL A 56 -12.76 -1.67 -0.59
C VAL A 56 -12.49 -2.99 -1.27
N GLN A 57 -13.23 -4.02 -0.89
CA GLN A 57 -13.14 -5.31 -1.57
C GLN A 57 -13.90 -5.24 -2.90
N ASN A 58 -13.26 -5.73 -3.96
CA ASN A 58 -13.88 -5.88 -5.27
C ASN A 58 -13.52 -7.23 -5.87
N SER A 59 -14.45 -7.80 -6.64
CA SER A 59 -14.28 -9.11 -7.24
C SER A 59 -14.78 -9.07 -8.68
N ILE A 60 -13.93 -9.51 -9.61
CA ILE A 60 -14.24 -9.52 -11.03
C ILE A 60 -14.09 -10.94 -11.57
N THR A 61 -15.16 -11.47 -12.19
CA THR A 61 -15.09 -12.73 -12.93
C THR A 61 -14.91 -12.44 -14.42
N LYS A 62 -13.80 -12.92 -14.98
CA LYS A 62 -13.46 -12.82 -16.39
C LYS A 62 -13.83 -14.10 -17.12
N ASN A 63 -14.74 -13.99 -18.08
CA ASN A 63 -15.06 -15.09 -19.00
C ASN A 63 -14.03 -15.18 -20.13
N ILE A 64 -13.58 -16.38 -20.42
CA ILE A 64 -12.63 -16.70 -21.50
C ILE A 64 -13.40 -17.09 -22.75
N LYS A 65 -13.18 -16.39 -23.85
CA LYS A 65 -13.91 -16.60 -25.11
C LYS A 65 -13.63 -17.96 -25.73
N ASP A 66 -12.37 -18.38 -25.69
CA ASP A 66 -11.92 -19.68 -26.18
C ASP A 66 -11.17 -20.44 -25.10
N LYS A 67 -11.87 -21.32 -24.42
CA LYS A 67 -11.32 -22.15 -23.34
C LYS A 67 -10.19 -23.09 -23.80
N PHE A 68 -10.09 -23.39 -25.08
CA PHE A 68 -9.05 -24.27 -25.62
C PHE A 68 -7.71 -23.53 -25.83
N SER A 69 -7.76 -22.22 -25.97
CA SER A 69 -6.54 -21.37 -26.02
C SER A 69 -5.99 -21.05 -24.64
N GLY A 70 -6.79 -21.32 -23.58
CA GLY A 70 -6.42 -20.98 -22.20
C GLY A 70 -6.46 -19.49 -21.89
N VAL A 71 -6.25 -19.17 -20.63
CA VAL A 71 -6.20 -17.79 -20.14
C VAL A 71 -4.99 -17.08 -20.71
N SER A 72 -5.17 -15.93 -21.33
CA SER A 72 -4.08 -15.12 -21.87
C SER A 72 -3.66 -14.01 -20.89
N VAL A 73 -2.43 -13.47 -21.08
CA VAL A 73 -1.95 -12.27 -20.35
C VAL A 73 -2.91 -11.10 -20.53
N LYS A 74 -3.54 -10.95 -21.70
CA LYS A 74 -4.53 -9.90 -21.99
C LYS A 74 -5.80 -10.05 -21.14
N ASP A 75 -6.25 -11.29 -20.92
CA ASP A 75 -7.42 -11.56 -20.06
C ASP A 75 -7.15 -11.15 -18.62
N VAL A 76 -5.97 -11.49 -18.09
CA VAL A 76 -5.53 -11.10 -16.73
C VAL A 76 -5.42 -9.59 -16.64
N SER A 77 -4.70 -8.94 -17.55
CA SER A 77 -4.56 -7.48 -17.56
C SER A 77 -5.92 -6.76 -17.65
N SER A 78 -6.84 -7.29 -18.46
CA SER A 78 -8.19 -6.74 -18.57
C SER A 78 -8.99 -6.90 -17.28
N ALA A 79 -8.86 -8.03 -16.57
CA ALA A 79 -9.54 -8.24 -15.28
C ALA A 79 -8.98 -7.30 -14.20
N LEU A 80 -7.65 -7.15 -14.13
CA LEU A 80 -6.97 -6.23 -13.20
C LEU A 80 -7.33 -4.75 -13.46
N LEU A 81 -7.57 -4.37 -14.72
CA LEU A 81 -8.08 -3.04 -15.03
C LEU A 81 -9.54 -2.85 -14.55
N GLN A 82 -10.39 -3.87 -14.71
CA GLN A 82 -11.77 -3.81 -14.27
C GLN A 82 -11.92 -3.79 -12.74
N VAL A 83 -10.98 -4.37 -12.00
CA VAL A 83 -10.96 -4.29 -10.54
C VAL A 83 -10.90 -2.83 -10.04
N LYS A 84 -10.28 -1.93 -10.81
CA LYS A 84 -10.20 -0.49 -10.50
C LYS A 84 -11.51 0.26 -10.71
N ASP A 85 -12.43 -0.31 -11.46
CA ASP A 85 -13.71 0.32 -11.80
C ASP A 85 -14.70 0.16 -10.64
N ILE A 86 -14.48 0.94 -9.61
CA ILE A 86 -15.31 1.04 -8.41
C ILE A 86 -15.86 2.46 -8.27
N ASP A 87 -16.96 2.60 -7.58
CA ASP A 87 -17.45 3.92 -7.17
C ASP A 87 -16.59 4.45 -6.03
N VAL A 88 -15.66 5.36 -6.37
CA VAL A 88 -14.74 5.96 -5.39
C VAL A 88 -15.45 7.05 -4.62
N PRO A 89 -15.60 6.95 -3.29
CA PRO A 89 -16.27 7.96 -2.49
C PRO A 89 -15.60 9.34 -2.60
N ASP A 90 -16.40 10.39 -2.43
CA ASP A 90 -15.89 11.77 -2.42
C ASP A 90 -14.76 11.94 -1.40
N GLY A 91 -13.74 12.69 -1.79
CA GLY A 91 -12.57 12.94 -0.95
C GLY A 91 -11.56 11.78 -0.89
N LYS A 92 -11.78 10.68 -1.62
CA LYS A 92 -10.85 9.56 -1.71
C LYS A 92 -10.20 9.45 -3.08
N SER A 93 -9.08 8.75 -3.15
CA SER A 93 -8.37 8.38 -4.39
C SER A 93 -7.80 6.97 -4.25
N ILE A 94 -7.80 6.20 -5.32
CA ILE A 94 -7.11 4.91 -5.35
C ILE A 94 -5.60 5.17 -5.24
N ILE A 95 -4.96 4.51 -4.27
CA ILE A 95 -3.51 4.61 -4.05
C ILE A 95 -2.80 3.30 -4.40
N ASP A 96 -3.47 2.16 -4.18
CA ASP A 96 -2.90 0.86 -4.48
C ASP A 96 -4.00 -0.18 -4.69
N ILE A 97 -3.63 -1.36 -5.20
CA ILE A 97 -4.50 -2.53 -5.34
C ILE A 97 -3.71 -3.76 -4.93
N VAL A 98 -4.20 -4.45 -3.94
CA VAL A 98 -3.69 -5.75 -3.51
C VAL A 98 -4.59 -6.82 -4.09
N THR A 99 -4.03 -7.75 -4.86
CA THR A 99 -4.77 -8.90 -5.40
C THR A 99 -4.43 -10.13 -4.59
N ASP A 100 -5.45 -10.95 -4.34
CA ASP A 100 -5.30 -12.30 -3.82
C ASP A 100 -5.08 -13.30 -4.98
N LYS A 101 -5.09 -14.59 -4.67
CA LYS A 101 -5.02 -15.66 -5.67
C LYS A 101 -6.18 -15.59 -6.63
N PHE A 102 -5.93 -15.97 -7.88
CA PHE A 102 -6.97 -16.12 -8.89
C PHE A 102 -7.74 -17.42 -8.63
N ILE A 103 -9.07 -17.36 -8.66
CA ILE A 103 -9.92 -18.54 -8.49
C ILE A 103 -10.43 -18.95 -9.87
N LEU A 104 -10.07 -20.15 -10.29
CA LEU A 104 -10.52 -20.74 -11.55
C LEU A 104 -11.96 -21.27 -11.43
N ASP A 105 -12.66 -21.48 -12.56
CA ASP A 105 -14.04 -22.00 -12.59
C ASP A 105 -14.19 -23.42 -12.02
N ASP A 106 -13.09 -24.18 -11.91
CA ASP A 106 -13.04 -25.48 -11.25
C ASP A 106 -12.75 -25.40 -9.73
N GLY A 107 -12.66 -24.18 -9.16
CA GLY A 107 -12.43 -23.92 -7.74
C GLY A 107 -10.95 -23.91 -7.31
N ARG A 108 -10.02 -24.15 -8.22
CA ARG A 108 -8.59 -24.06 -7.88
C ARG A 108 -8.16 -22.59 -7.68
N ALA A 109 -7.40 -22.34 -6.61
CA ALA A 109 -6.72 -21.07 -6.37
C ALA A 109 -5.31 -21.14 -6.97
N VAL A 110 -4.94 -20.19 -7.81
CA VAL A 110 -3.62 -20.12 -8.48
C VAL A 110 -3.04 -18.71 -8.36
N GLU A 111 -1.71 -18.61 -8.27
CA GLU A 111 -0.99 -17.33 -8.26
C GLU A 111 -1.01 -16.67 -9.66
N ASP A 112 -0.92 -17.48 -10.72
CA ASP A 112 -0.99 -17.04 -12.11
C ASP A 112 -1.99 -17.92 -12.88
N PRO A 113 -3.07 -17.34 -13.42
CA PRO A 113 -4.06 -18.10 -14.18
C PRO A 113 -3.65 -18.32 -15.64
N VAL A 114 -2.58 -17.65 -16.15
CA VAL A 114 -2.19 -17.74 -17.58
C VAL A 114 -1.89 -19.18 -17.98
N GLY A 115 -2.43 -19.57 -19.15
CA GLY A 115 -2.28 -20.91 -19.71
C GLY A 115 -3.25 -21.97 -19.18
N ASN A 116 -4.04 -21.68 -18.13
CA ASN A 116 -5.06 -22.61 -17.67
C ASN A 116 -6.22 -22.70 -18.67
N LEU A 117 -6.66 -23.94 -18.96
CA LEU A 117 -7.77 -24.25 -19.89
C LEU A 117 -9.08 -24.22 -19.10
N VAL A 118 -9.63 -23.04 -18.88
CA VAL A 118 -10.83 -22.80 -18.09
C VAL A 118 -11.81 -21.89 -18.85
N SER A 119 -13.07 -21.87 -18.46
CA SER A 119 -14.10 -21.01 -19.07
C SER A 119 -14.14 -19.62 -18.43
N SER A 120 -13.66 -19.49 -17.19
CA SER A 120 -13.55 -18.20 -16.49
C SER A 120 -12.56 -18.31 -15.33
N PHE A 121 -12.16 -17.14 -14.83
CA PHE A 121 -11.45 -16.99 -13.56
C PHE A 121 -11.94 -15.75 -12.83
N THR A 122 -11.85 -15.75 -11.52
CA THR A 122 -12.21 -14.63 -10.64
C THR A 122 -10.97 -14.04 -10.02
N VAL A 123 -10.88 -12.71 -10.03
CA VAL A 123 -9.87 -11.92 -9.28
C VAL A 123 -10.58 -11.31 -8.10
N ASN A 124 -10.13 -11.65 -6.90
CA ASN A 124 -10.47 -10.93 -5.68
C ASN A 124 -9.38 -9.90 -5.40
N ALA A 125 -9.75 -8.67 -5.08
CA ALA A 125 -8.80 -7.62 -4.83
C ALA A 125 -9.30 -6.65 -3.75
N GLN A 126 -8.35 -6.11 -3.01
CA GLN A 126 -8.53 -4.98 -2.12
C GLN A 126 -8.07 -3.72 -2.84
N VAL A 127 -9.02 -2.84 -3.15
CA VAL A 127 -8.74 -1.51 -3.69
C VAL A 127 -8.48 -0.58 -2.51
N ILE A 128 -7.25 -0.11 -2.39
CA ILE A 128 -6.82 0.73 -1.29
C ILE A 128 -7.03 2.19 -1.67
N LEU A 129 -7.88 2.87 -0.91
CA LEU A 129 -8.21 4.27 -1.08
C LEU A 129 -7.50 5.10 0.00
N GLY A 130 -6.88 6.19 -0.41
CA GLY A 130 -6.31 7.18 0.50
C GLY A 130 -7.14 8.47 0.55
N ASP A 131 -7.02 9.20 1.65
CA ASP A 131 -7.60 10.54 1.79
C ASP A 131 -6.94 11.51 0.80
N ARG A 132 -7.73 12.07 -0.13
CA ARG A 132 -7.23 12.90 -1.25
C ARG A 132 -6.54 14.16 -0.77
N GLU A 133 -7.08 14.81 0.25
CA GLU A 133 -6.50 16.05 0.76
C GLU A 133 -5.16 15.79 1.46
N TYR A 134 -5.10 14.73 2.27
CA TYR A 134 -3.86 14.33 2.92
C TYR A 134 -2.78 13.93 1.90
N ILE A 135 -3.15 13.17 0.86
CA ILE A 135 -2.24 12.81 -0.24
C ILE A 135 -1.72 14.05 -0.96
N LYS A 136 -2.58 15.03 -1.19
CA LYS A 136 -2.20 16.29 -1.82
C LYS A 136 -1.19 17.07 -0.98
N GLN A 137 -1.39 17.12 0.35
CA GLN A 137 -0.42 17.72 1.27
C GLN A 137 0.93 17.00 1.21
N LEU A 138 0.95 15.65 1.28
CA LEU A 138 2.18 14.85 1.13
C LEU A 138 2.87 15.13 -0.21
N SER A 139 2.10 15.19 -1.30
CA SER A 139 2.66 15.49 -2.64
C SER A 139 3.27 16.88 -2.72
N ASN A 140 2.68 17.88 -2.07
CA ASN A 140 3.25 19.23 -2.00
C ASN A 140 4.56 19.26 -1.21
N ILE A 141 4.62 18.50 -0.10
CA ILE A 141 5.83 18.39 0.73
C ILE A 141 6.97 17.74 -0.08
N CYS A 142 6.69 16.65 -0.81
CA CYS A 142 7.69 15.99 -1.64
C CYS A 142 8.19 16.89 -2.77
N LYS A 143 7.29 17.64 -3.42
CA LYS A 143 7.68 18.65 -4.41
C LYS A 143 8.59 19.73 -3.83
N LYS A 144 8.33 20.22 -2.61
CA LYS A 144 9.20 21.17 -1.91
C LYS A 144 10.57 20.56 -1.58
N ALA A 145 10.63 19.26 -1.38
CA ALA A 145 11.87 18.51 -1.13
C ALA A 145 12.59 18.07 -2.42
N ASP A 146 12.05 18.39 -3.60
CA ASP A 146 12.57 17.99 -4.93
C ASP A 146 12.71 16.46 -5.08
N ILE A 147 11.68 15.72 -4.62
CA ILE A 147 11.61 14.26 -4.73
C ILE A 147 10.30 13.82 -5.37
N ASP A 148 10.38 12.93 -6.34
CA ASP A 148 9.20 12.31 -6.97
C ASP A 148 8.64 11.19 -6.10
N ILE A 149 7.31 10.95 -6.22
CA ILE A 149 6.62 9.89 -5.50
C ILE A 149 6.37 8.73 -6.46
N ASP A 150 7.03 7.58 -6.21
CA ASP A 150 6.83 6.33 -6.96
C ASP A 150 5.52 5.63 -6.58
N GLY A 151 5.08 5.77 -5.34
CA GLY A 151 3.83 5.21 -4.84
C GLY A 151 3.56 5.58 -3.39
N ILE A 152 2.31 5.32 -2.97
CA ILE A 152 1.87 5.53 -1.58
C ILE A 152 1.36 4.19 -1.05
N ILE A 153 1.90 3.74 0.08
CA ILE A 153 1.63 2.43 0.66
C ILE A 153 1.14 2.61 2.11
N PRO A 154 0.08 1.91 2.54
CA PRO A 154 -0.26 1.84 3.96
C PRO A 154 0.92 1.33 4.80
N ILE A 155 1.21 1.98 5.94
CA ILE A 155 2.40 1.66 6.74
C ILE A 155 2.43 0.18 7.14
N THR A 156 1.32 -0.38 7.64
CA THR A 156 1.25 -1.78 8.07
C THR A 156 1.37 -2.77 6.91
N LEU A 157 1.01 -2.38 5.68
CA LEU A 157 1.23 -3.20 4.48
C LEU A 157 2.72 -3.24 4.10
N ALA A 158 3.42 -2.11 4.23
CA ALA A 158 4.86 -2.05 4.01
C ALA A 158 5.61 -2.88 5.08
N GLU A 159 5.23 -2.77 6.34
CA GLU A 159 5.78 -3.53 7.46
C GLU A 159 5.58 -5.03 7.29
N ARG A 160 4.37 -5.46 6.88
CA ARG A 160 4.07 -6.87 6.61
C ARG A 160 5.10 -7.50 5.69
N ASN A 161 5.39 -6.84 4.58
CA ASN A 161 6.33 -7.36 3.58
C ASN A 161 7.79 -7.34 4.05
N LEU A 162 8.10 -6.60 5.10
CA LEU A 162 9.43 -6.50 5.67
C LEU A 162 9.67 -7.52 6.79
N ILE A 163 8.67 -7.75 7.65
CA ILE A 163 8.83 -8.52 8.89
C ILE A 163 8.37 -9.96 8.81
N LEU A 164 7.44 -10.31 7.88
CA LEU A 164 6.94 -11.67 7.72
C LEU A 164 7.76 -12.45 6.69
N ASP A 165 8.00 -13.72 6.97
CA ASP A 165 8.57 -14.64 5.99
C ASP A 165 7.50 -15.15 4.99
N THR A 166 7.94 -15.89 3.95
CA THR A 166 7.06 -16.40 2.89
C THR A 166 5.97 -17.35 3.38
N ASN A 167 6.17 -18.04 4.50
CA ASN A 167 5.15 -18.95 5.06
C ASN A 167 4.11 -18.12 5.83
N GLU A 168 4.58 -17.19 6.66
CA GLU A 168 3.74 -16.31 7.47
C GLU A 168 2.88 -15.35 6.62
N LEU A 169 3.35 -15.01 5.41
CA LEU A 169 2.56 -14.21 4.45
C LEU A 169 1.24 -14.85 4.01
N ASN A 170 1.07 -16.16 4.20
CA ASN A 170 -0.17 -16.89 3.91
C ASN A 170 -1.05 -17.11 5.15
N ASP A 171 -0.59 -16.71 6.33
CA ASP A 171 -1.34 -16.86 7.58
C ASP A 171 -2.23 -15.64 7.86
N ASN A 172 -3.17 -15.82 8.79
CA ASN A 172 -3.96 -14.70 9.33
C ASN A 172 -3.12 -13.99 10.38
N VAL A 173 -2.73 -12.74 10.07
CA VAL A 173 -1.76 -11.99 10.88
C VAL A 173 -2.33 -10.63 11.25
N MET A 174 -2.09 -10.22 12.50
CA MET A 174 -2.26 -8.83 12.94
C MET A 174 -0.87 -8.22 13.17
N ILE A 175 -0.63 -7.08 12.55
CA ILE A 175 0.54 -6.24 12.79
C ILE A 175 0.13 -5.10 13.70
N ILE A 176 0.90 -4.89 14.77
CA ILE A 176 0.72 -3.76 15.70
C ILE A 176 2.07 -3.06 15.80
N ASP A 177 2.15 -1.86 15.24
CA ASP A 177 3.30 -0.97 15.39
C ASP A 177 3.02 0.08 16.46
N ILE A 178 3.75 0.02 17.58
CA ILE A 178 3.63 0.96 18.70
C ILE A 178 4.75 1.99 18.59
N GLY A 179 4.46 3.11 17.91
CA GLY A 179 5.36 4.24 17.79
C GLY A 179 5.32 5.17 19.02
N ALA A 180 6.02 6.29 18.95
CA ALA A 180 6.04 7.29 20.03
C ALA A 180 4.67 7.95 20.25
N GLY A 181 4.02 8.42 19.18
CA GLY A 181 2.77 9.21 19.27
C GLY A 181 1.51 8.46 18.83
N ASN A 182 1.64 7.36 18.12
CA ASN A 182 0.50 6.56 17.63
C ASN A 182 0.82 5.06 17.68
N THR A 183 -0.25 4.27 17.59
CA THR A 183 -0.18 2.83 17.32
C THR A 183 -0.91 2.55 16.01
N GLU A 184 -0.23 1.92 15.06
CA GLU A 184 -0.82 1.45 13.80
C GLU A 184 -1.26 0.00 13.95
N ILE A 185 -2.39 -0.35 13.34
CA ILE A 185 -2.91 -1.71 13.32
C ILE A 185 -3.20 -2.10 11.88
N GLY A 186 -2.72 -3.28 11.47
CA GLY A 186 -3.05 -3.91 10.20
C GLY A 186 -3.49 -5.35 10.41
N ILE A 187 -4.58 -5.77 9.77
CA ILE A 187 -5.09 -7.14 9.81
C ILE A 187 -5.06 -7.71 8.40
N PHE A 188 -4.51 -8.91 8.29
CA PHE A 188 -4.34 -9.63 7.03
C PHE A 188 -4.95 -11.03 7.16
N GLU A 189 -5.65 -11.48 6.12
CA GLU A 189 -6.11 -12.85 5.94
C GLU A 189 -5.40 -13.42 4.71
N GLY A 190 -4.36 -14.22 4.95
CA GLY A 190 -3.42 -14.60 3.89
C GLY A 190 -2.81 -13.38 3.22
N SER A 191 -2.92 -13.25 1.89
CA SER A 191 -2.46 -12.09 1.13
C SER A 191 -3.41 -10.88 1.22
N ALA A 192 -4.66 -11.07 1.63
CA ALA A 192 -5.67 -10.02 1.67
C ALA A 192 -5.41 -9.02 2.82
N PHE A 193 -5.47 -7.72 2.50
CA PHE A 193 -5.36 -6.63 3.47
C PHE A 193 -6.76 -6.22 3.91
N GLU A 194 -7.22 -6.74 5.07
CA GLU A 194 -8.61 -6.65 5.50
C GLU A 194 -8.93 -5.36 6.27
N TYR A 195 -7.99 -4.89 7.08
CA TYR A 195 -8.24 -3.76 7.96
C TYR A 195 -6.97 -2.99 8.28
N THR A 196 -7.08 -1.68 8.39
CA THR A 196 -6.04 -0.82 8.97
C THR A 196 -6.65 0.35 9.73
N ASN A 197 -5.98 0.77 10.80
CA ASN A 197 -6.37 1.95 11.56
C ASN A 197 -5.18 2.49 12.36
N THR A 198 -5.31 3.73 12.82
CA THR A 198 -4.35 4.42 13.68
C THR A 198 -5.01 4.80 15.00
N ILE A 199 -4.45 4.35 16.11
CA ILE A 199 -4.81 4.80 17.46
C ILE A 199 -3.88 5.96 17.84
N PRO A 200 -4.38 7.15 18.21
CA PRO A 200 -3.55 8.33 18.51
C PRO A 200 -2.93 8.26 19.92
N LEU A 201 -2.44 7.09 20.29
CA LEU A 201 -1.73 6.77 21.54
C LEU A 201 -0.48 5.98 21.20
N GLY A 202 0.64 6.28 21.85
CA GLY A 202 1.92 5.61 21.69
C GLY A 202 2.77 5.74 22.93
N GLY A 203 4.07 5.45 22.86
CA GLY A 203 4.99 5.45 23.98
C GLY A 203 5.01 6.77 24.77
N ASP A 204 4.88 7.92 24.10
CA ASP A 204 4.81 9.25 24.75
C ASP A 204 3.62 9.44 25.70
N ASN A 205 2.63 8.55 25.68
CA ASN A 205 1.46 8.57 26.55
C ASN A 205 1.65 7.72 27.81
N ILE A 206 2.76 6.96 27.90
CA ILE A 206 3.04 6.03 29.00
C ILE A 206 4.08 6.63 29.97
N THR A 207 4.91 7.56 29.48
CA THR A 207 6.00 8.23 30.22
C THR A 207 5.60 9.60 30.73
#